data_b1482b32a08576f84d24e26efe9ce403
#
_entry.id   b1482b32a08576f84d24e26efe9ce403
#
_cell.length_a   1.000
_cell.length_b   1.000
_cell.length_c   1.000
_cell.angle_alpha   90.00
_cell.angle_beta   90.00
_cell.angle_gamma   90.00
#
_symmetry.space_group_name_H-M   'P 1'
#
loop_
_entity.id
_entity.type
_entity.pdbx_description
1 polymer ?
#
loop_
_entity_poly.entity_id
_entity_poly.type
_entity_poly.pdbx_seq_one_letter_code
_entity_poly.pdbx_strand_id
1 'polypeptide(L)'
;MFDAARLLVLAAALASAPVRAEDLAEFYRGKTISIVVGYAPGGGYDHAARVVAKHMGARLPGEPRMVVRNMPGAGSILAANYLQSGAPRDGTTIASANDANLIAPLIKLQGAQFDPREFGWLGSMAARGTPIVYVRGDAPATTLAAARETELLLGATGPDTTASYPAMMNELLGTKFRTVLGYKGGSAEINLAIERGEVHGRASWEWQSLKQYQPEWLATKFVTVIAQLGLRPNPELPGVPSVFDLAASEEHRQIMELVLGTGQFLRAFFAPPGVPPERLAALREAFEKTVRDPAFVKDMAAVSPLDVEFVAPREIEAFLDRVYKFPPSVVGQAAKFVGQ
;
A
#
# COMPACT_ATOMS: atom_id res chain seq x y z
N MET A 1 24.77 80.87 2.89
CA MET A 1 25.92 79.96 3.05
C MET A 1 25.37 78.68 3.59
N PHE A 2 25.19 77.67 2.72
CA PHE A 2 24.53 76.38 3.02
C PHE A 2 25.59 75.30 3.12
N ASP A 3 25.68 74.68 4.30
CA ASP A 3 26.53 73.56 4.53
C ASP A 3 25.78 72.27 4.11
N ALA A 4 26.41 71.55 3.20
CA ALA A 4 25.85 70.30 2.66
C ALA A 4 26.28 69.17 3.56
N ALA A 5 25.33 68.65 4.36
CA ALA A 5 25.50 67.44 5.14
C ALA A 5 25.55 66.25 4.19
N ARG A 6 26.67 65.55 4.10
CA ARG A 6 26.85 64.28 3.38
C ARG A 6 26.17 63.15 4.13
N LEU A 7 25.06 62.72 3.64
CA LEU A 7 24.44 61.42 4.06
C LEU A 7 25.31 60.24 3.54
N LEU A 8 26.01 59.60 4.45
CA LEU A 8 26.66 58.30 4.19
C LEU A 8 25.61 57.22 4.31
N VAL A 9 25.09 56.76 3.17
CA VAL A 9 24.23 55.54 3.12
C VAL A 9 25.15 54.32 3.19
N LEU A 10 25.23 53.71 4.37
CA LEU A 10 25.89 52.44 4.57
C LEU A 10 24.98 51.32 4.00
N ALA A 11 25.20 50.92 2.75
CA ALA A 11 24.57 49.74 2.17
C ALA A 11 25.20 48.52 2.82
N ALA A 12 24.53 47.99 3.83
CA ALA A 12 24.81 46.66 4.37
C ALA A 12 24.42 45.62 3.32
N ALA A 13 25.38 45.22 2.49
CA ALA A 13 25.26 44.04 1.66
C ALA A 13 25.19 42.84 2.60
N LEU A 14 23.98 42.35 2.85
CA LEU A 14 23.73 41.04 3.40
C LEU A 14 24.28 40.01 2.38
N ALA A 15 25.54 39.63 2.56
CA ALA A 15 26.13 38.51 1.88
C ALA A 15 25.35 37.25 2.35
N SER A 16 24.33 36.86 1.59
CA SER A 16 23.76 35.53 1.66
C SER A 16 24.90 34.56 1.33
N ALA A 17 25.53 34.02 2.37
CA ALA A 17 26.46 32.91 2.20
C ALA A 17 25.72 31.81 1.42
N PRO A 18 26.30 31.30 0.33
CA PRO A 18 25.68 30.15 -0.34
C PRO A 18 25.56 29.04 0.69
N VAL A 19 24.33 28.60 0.95
CA VAL A 19 24.09 27.36 1.72
C VAL A 19 24.84 26.30 0.93
N ARG A 20 25.99 25.87 1.47
CA ARG A 20 26.81 24.83 0.85
C ARG A 20 25.95 23.58 0.83
N ALA A 21 25.60 23.12 -0.35
CA ALA A 21 24.91 21.84 -0.49
C ALA A 21 25.72 20.79 0.28
N GLU A 22 25.09 20.14 1.24
CA GLU A 22 25.76 19.13 2.05
C GLU A 22 26.30 18.04 1.12
N ASP A 23 27.56 17.64 1.32
CA ASP A 23 28.10 16.48 0.62
C ASP A 23 27.42 15.22 1.19
N LEU A 24 26.42 14.71 0.47
CA LEU A 24 25.65 13.53 0.85
C LEU A 24 26.57 12.32 1.06
N ALA A 25 27.66 12.20 0.29
CA ALA A 25 28.60 11.11 0.46
C ALA A 25 29.40 11.23 1.76
N GLU A 26 29.74 12.45 2.17
CA GLU A 26 30.38 12.70 3.46
C GLU A 26 29.39 12.41 4.61
N PHE A 27 28.13 12.85 4.48
CA PHE A 27 27.10 12.62 5.49
C PHE A 27 26.84 11.12 5.71
N TYR A 28 26.67 10.34 4.65
CA TYR A 28 26.30 8.93 4.78
C TYR A 28 27.48 7.98 5.02
N ARG A 29 28.70 8.40 4.76
CA ARG A 29 29.90 7.56 4.94
C ARG A 29 30.04 7.07 6.39
N GLY A 30 30.12 5.75 6.53
CA GLY A 30 30.24 5.09 7.85
C GLY A 30 28.96 5.12 8.68
N LYS A 31 27.86 5.70 8.20
CA LYS A 31 26.57 5.65 8.92
C LYS A 31 25.82 4.35 8.68
N THR A 32 24.87 4.13 9.55
CA THR A 32 23.91 3.04 9.43
C THR A 32 22.51 3.63 9.27
N ILE A 33 21.80 3.21 8.22
CA ILE A 33 20.38 3.53 8.03
C ILE A 33 19.53 2.40 8.62
N SER A 34 18.61 2.75 9.53
CA SER A 34 17.64 1.83 10.10
C SER A 34 16.40 1.73 9.21
N ILE A 35 15.99 0.52 8.85
CA ILE A 35 14.68 0.24 8.25
C ILE A 35 13.78 -0.31 9.35
N VAL A 36 12.82 0.49 9.80
CA VAL A 36 11.82 0.08 10.79
C VAL A 36 10.71 -0.69 10.09
N VAL A 37 10.49 -1.93 10.50
CA VAL A 37 9.43 -2.79 9.94
C VAL A 37 8.34 -2.99 10.98
N GLY A 38 7.09 -2.63 10.64
CA GLY A 38 5.93 -2.70 11.52
C GLY A 38 5.43 -4.11 11.85
N TYR A 39 6.22 -5.16 11.54
CA TYR A 39 5.88 -6.56 11.71
C TYR A 39 7.01 -7.37 12.37
N ALA A 40 6.66 -8.55 12.89
CA ALA A 40 7.63 -9.49 13.45
C ALA A 40 8.61 -10.00 12.38
N PRO A 41 9.81 -10.44 12.78
CA PRO A 41 10.76 -11.09 11.88
C PRO A 41 10.17 -12.32 11.17
N GLY A 42 10.61 -12.56 9.93
CA GLY A 42 10.22 -13.73 9.13
C GLY A 42 8.92 -13.57 8.32
N GLY A 43 8.21 -12.45 8.46
CA GLY A 43 7.05 -12.14 7.62
C GLY A 43 7.43 -11.46 6.29
N GLY A 44 6.44 -11.33 5.38
CA GLY A 44 6.68 -10.77 4.04
C GLY A 44 7.21 -9.33 4.02
N TYR A 45 6.84 -8.49 5.00
CA TYR A 45 7.40 -7.14 5.15
C TYR A 45 8.86 -7.18 5.63
N ASP A 46 9.19 -8.10 6.55
CA ASP A 46 10.56 -8.27 7.06
C ASP A 46 11.49 -8.78 5.96
N HIS A 47 11.07 -9.81 5.22
CA HIS A 47 11.83 -10.34 4.09
C HIS A 47 12.09 -9.26 3.04
N ALA A 48 11.06 -8.53 2.66
CA ALA A 48 11.17 -7.43 1.70
C ALA A 48 12.16 -6.35 2.16
N ALA A 49 12.06 -5.92 3.43
CA ALA A 49 12.96 -4.92 4.00
C ALA A 49 14.42 -5.40 4.05
N ARG A 50 14.66 -6.70 4.30
CA ARG A 50 16.01 -7.28 4.26
C ARG A 50 16.60 -7.31 2.86
N VAL A 51 15.78 -7.59 1.84
CA VAL A 51 16.22 -7.51 0.44
C VAL A 51 16.51 -6.07 0.06
N VAL A 52 15.66 -5.10 0.47
CA VAL A 52 15.95 -3.66 0.29
C VAL A 52 17.27 -3.29 0.97
N ALA A 53 17.47 -3.69 2.24
CA ALA A 53 18.71 -3.41 2.96
C ALA A 53 19.97 -3.96 2.26
N LYS A 54 19.86 -5.14 1.64
CA LYS A 54 20.96 -5.76 0.88
C LYS A 54 21.37 -4.95 -0.34
N HIS A 55 20.42 -4.33 -1.02
CA HIS A 55 20.66 -3.70 -2.33
C HIS A 55 20.73 -2.18 -2.31
N MET A 56 19.99 -1.50 -1.40
CA MET A 56 19.81 -0.05 -1.46
C MET A 56 21.03 0.74 -0.95
N GLY A 57 21.74 0.22 0.06
CA GLY A 57 22.87 0.93 0.67
C GLY A 57 23.96 1.31 -0.34
N ALA A 58 24.32 0.40 -1.24
CA ALA A 58 25.33 0.63 -2.30
C ALA A 58 24.87 1.63 -3.38
N ARG A 59 23.61 2.06 -3.36
CA ARG A 59 23.04 3.06 -4.30
C ARG A 59 22.91 4.44 -3.71
N LEU A 60 23.20 4.58 -2.41
CA LEU A 60 23.26 5.86 -1.74
C LEU A 60 24.68 6.44 -1.79
N PRO A 61 24.85 7.74 -1.93
CA PRO A 61 26.15 8.39 -1.76
C PRO A 61 26.78 7.99 -0.41
N GLY A 62 28.05 7.66 -0.38
CA GLY A 62 28.75 7.23 0.84
C GLY A 62 28.49 5.79 1.28
N GLU A 63 27.67 5.04 0.56
CA GLU A 63 27.38 3.60 0.72
C GLU A 63 27.11 3.18 2.18
N PRO A 64 26.11 3.80 2.86
CA PRO A 64 25.82 3.50 4.25
C PRO A 64 25.35 2.05 4.42
N ARG A 65 25.69 1.47 5.57
CA ARG A 65 25.11 0.18 5.95
C ARG A 65 23.61 0.32 6.22
N MET A 66 22.81 -0.64 5.80
CA MET A 66 21.39 -0.67 6.14
C MET A 66 21.07 -1.86 7.07
N VAL A 67 20.24 -1.62 8.08
CA VAL A 67 19.83 -2.65 9.05
C VAL A 67 18.33 -2.63 9.27
N VAL A 68 17.73 -3.80 9.38
CA VAL A 68 16.30 -3.96 9.67
C VAL A 68 16.06 -4.02 11.16
N ARG A 69 15.08 -3.26 11.66
CA ARG A 69 14.59 -3.26 13.03
C ARG A 69 13.09 -3.52 13.03
N ASN A 70 12.69 -4.64 13.62
CA ASN A 70 11.27 -4.98 13.72
C ASN A 70 10.62 -4.24 14.90
N MET A 71 9.46 -3.62 14.65
CA MET A 71 8.64 -2.92 15.64
C MET A 71 7.18 -3.33 15.43
N PRO A 72 6.81 -4.58 15.75
CA PRO A 72 5.45 -5.06 15.55
C PRO A 72 4.48 -4.43 16.54
N GLY A 73 3.23 -4.28 16.14
CA GLY A 73 2.15 -3.88 17.02
C GLY A 73 1.04 -3.09 16.31
N ALA A 74 -0.20 -3.39 16.68
CA ALA A 74 -1.41 -2.73 16.21
C ALA A 74 -1.45 -2.52 14.67
N GLY A 75 -1.21 -3.58 13.88
CA GLY A 75 -1.21 -3.46 12.42
C GLY A 75 -0.15 -2.48 11.86
N SER A 76 1.02 -2.38 12.50
CA SER A 76 2.12 -1.44 12.20
C SER A 76 1.89 0.02 12.67
N ILE A 77 0.80 0.32 13.36
CA ILE A 77 0.52 1.67 13.90
C ILE A 77 1.66 2.12 14.83
N LEU A 78 2.23 1.22 15.65
CA LEU A 78 3.35 1.58 16.53
C LEU A 78 4.58 2.05 15.74
N ALA A 79 4.90 1.40 14.64
CA ALA A 79 6.01 1.80 13.78
C ALA A 79 5.74 3.16 13.10
N ALA A 80 4.52 3.40 12.62
CA ALA A 80 4.13 4.68 12.02
C ALA A 80 4.16 5.82 13.04
N ASN A 81 3.64 5.62 14.26
CA ASN A 81 3.75 6.60 15.36
C ASN A 81 5.20 6.92 15.72
N TYR A 82 6.06 5.89 15.76
CA TYR A 82 7.49 6.09 16.00
C TYR A 82 8.13 6.95 14.92
N LEU A 83 7.81 6.71 13.65
CA LEU A 83 8.30 7.53 12.53
C LEU A 83 7.80 8.98 12.62
N GLN A 84 6.56 9.20 13.08
CA GLN A 84 6.00 10.54 13.22
C GLN A 84 6.74 11.37 14.27
N SER A 85 7.05 10.80 15.43
CA SER A 85 7.45 11.58 16.60
C SER A 85 8.77 11.17 17.26
N GLY A 86 9.24 9.94 17.09
CA GLY A 86 10.38 9.39 17.82
C GLY A 86 11.61 9.09 16.98
N ALA A 87 11.48 9.02 15.65
CA ALA A 87 12.60 8.67 14.78
C ALA A 87 13.50 9.87 14.46
N PRO A 88 14.83 9.65 14.27
CA PRO A 88 15.71 10.67 13.72
C PRO A 88 15.21 11.19 12.36
N ARG A 89 15.22 12.52 12.20
CA ARG A 89 14.75 13.20 10.97
C ARG A 89 15.90 13.60 10.04
N ASP A 90 17.04 12.96 10.21
CA ASP A 90 18.27 13.29 9.48
C ASP A 90 18.50 12.44 8.21
N GLY A 91 17.56 11.55 7.86
CA GLY A 91 17.69 10.66 6.71
C GLY A 91 18.34 9.31 7.04
N THR A 92 18.66 9.04 8.32
CA THR A 92 19.20 7.72 8.74
C THR A 92 18.15 6.73 9.21
N THR A 93 16.88 7.06 9.09
CA THR A 93 15.76 6.17 9.43
C THR A 93 14.69 6.23 8.35
N ILE A 94 14.26 5.05 7.91
CA ILE A 94 13.10 4.85 7.02
C ILE A 94 12.25 3.73 7.60
N ALA A 95 11.03 3.58 7.12
CA ALA A 95 10.14 2.50 7.56
C ALA A 95 9.39 1.83 6.42
N SER A 96 8.88 0.63 6.71
CA SER A 96 7.86 -0.05 5.92
C SER A 96 6.79 -0.58 6.85
N ALA A 97 5.54 -0.22 6.58
CA ALA A 97 4.37 -0.52 7.40
C ALA A 97 3.20 -0.98 6.54
N ASN A 98 2.11 -1.40 7.18
CA ASN A 98 0.89 -1.82 6.50
C ASN A 98 0.34 -0.70 5.60
N ASP A 99 -0.08 -1.03 4.40
CA ASP A 99 -0.71 -0.10 3.45
C ASP A 99 -2.00 0.54 3.99
N ALA A 100 -2.76 -0.16 4.85
CA ALA A 100 -3.92 0.42 5.54
C ALA A 100 -3.58 1.64 6.41
N ASN A 101 -2.32 1.81 6.84
CA ASN A 101 -1.88 2.99 7.59
C ASN A 101 -1.96 4.30 6.78
N LEU A 102 -2.06 4.23 5.45
CA LEU A 102 -2.33 5.39 4.61
C LEU A 102 -3.65 6.09 4.97
N ILE A 103 -4.64 5.35 5.45
CA ILE A 103 -5.96 5.89 5.81
C ILE A 103 -6.32 5.69 7.28
N ALA A 104 -5.49 5.02 8.07
CA ALA A 104 -5.78 4.71 9.47
C ALA A 104 -6.17 5.94 10.32
N PRO A 105 -5.46 7.09 10.26
CA PRO A 105 -5.89 8.30 10.96
C PRO A 105 -7.18 8.91 10.40
N LEU A 106 -7.37 8.83 9.07
CA LEU A 106 -8.56 9.35 8.40
C LEU A 106 -9.83 8.65 8.91
N ILE A 107 -9.81 7.32 9.01
CA ILE A 107 -10.93 6.52 9.54
C ILE A 107 -10.94 6.45 11.07
N LYS A 108 -10.08 7.24 11.75
CA LYS A 108 -9.95 7.31 13.22
C LYS A 108 -9.65 5.96 13.87
N LEU A 109 -8.81 5.15 13.22
CA LEU A 109 -8.39 3.88 13.78
C LEU A 109 -7.66 4.10 15.12
N GLN A 110 -8.06 3.35 16.14
CA GLN A 110 -7.54 3.53 17.50
C GLN A 110 -6.02 3.43 17.56
N GLY A 111 -5.38 4.40 18.20
CA GLY A 111 -3.94 4.45 18.40
C GLY A 111 -3.15 5.08 17.25
N ALA A 112 -3.78 5.41 16.12
CA ALA A 112 -3.11 6.13 15.01
C ALA A 112 -2.89 7.61 15.39
N GLN A 113 -1.62 7.96 15.68
CA GLN A 113 -1.19 9.30 16.11
C GLN A 113 -0.14 9.85 15.13
N PHE A 114 -0.34 9.67 13.86
CA PHE A 114 0.52 10.15 12.78
C PHE A 114 -0.32 10.73 11.65
N ASP A 115 0.30 11.54 10.80
CA ASP A 115 -0.30 12.00 9.54
C ASP A 115 0.51 11.45 8.37
N PRO A 116 0.01 10.51 7.57
CA PRO A 116 0.74 9.93 6.45
C PRO A 116 1.05 10.94 5.34
N ARG A 117 0.38 12.10 5.33
CA ARG A 117 0.64 13.18 4.38
C ARG A 117 1.94 13.93 4.69
N GLU A 118 2.42 13.83 5.93
CA GLU A 118 3.67 14.47 6.37
C GLU A 118 4.91 13.59 6.14
N PHE A 119 4.73 12.30 5.87
CA PHE A 119 5.84 11.38 5.65
C PHE A 119 6.57 11.65 4.33
N GLY A 120 7.87 11.48 4.35
CA GLY A 120 8.69 11.47 3.14
C GLY A 120 8.58 10.15 2.39
N TRP A 121 7.56 9.94 1.57
CA TRP A 121 7.37 8.71 0.81
C TRP A 121 8.54 8.47 -0.16
N LEU A 122 9.11 7.26 -0.15
CA LEU A 122 10.12 6.83 -1.11
C LEU A 122 9.49 6.13 -2.31
N GLY A 123 8.31 5.59 -2.12
CA GLY A 123 7.55 4.80 -3.08
C GLY A 123 7.12 3.47 -2.50
N SER A 124 6.54 2.62 -3.34
CA SER A 124 6.18 1.24 -3.03
C SER A 124 6.89 0.30 -3.99
N MET A 125 7.14 -0.93 -3.57
CA MET A 125 7.86 -1.92 -4.37
C MET A 125 6.97 -3.06 -4.88
N ALA A 126 5.70 -3.05 -4.55
CA ALA A 126 4.72 -3.96 -5.10
C ALA A 126 3.36 -3.26 -5.13
N ALA A 127 2.69 -3.35 -6.26
CA ALA A 127 1.27 -3.13 -6.32
C ALA A 127 0.57 -4.44 -5.98
N ARG A 128 -0.52 -4.37 -5.22
CA ARG A 128 -1.43 -5.49 -5.15
C ARG A 128 -2.01 -5.67 -6.56
N GLY A 129 -1.99 -6.89 -7.10
CA GLY A 129 -2.60 -7.19 -8.39
C GLY A 129 -4.08 -6.79 -8.41
N THR A 130 -4.81 -7.20 -9.44
CA THR A 130 -6.25 -6.95 -9.47
C THR A 130 -6.97 -7.94 -8.56
N PRO A 131 -7.49 -7.52 -7.39
CA PRO A 131 -8.33 -8.40 -6.58
C PRO A 131 -9.59 -8.74 -7.37
N ILE A 132 -10.01 -10.00 -7.29
CA ILE A 132 -11.17 -10.50 -8.03
C ILE A 132 -12.15 -11.18 -7.07
N VAL A 133 -13.40 -11.29 -7.54
CA VAL A 133 -14.38 -12.25 -7.03
C VAL A 133 -14.53 -13.34 -8.08
N TYR A 134 -14.35 -14.59 -7.67
CA TYR A 134 -14.61 -15.72 -8.52
C TYR A 134 -15.45 -16.76 -7.80
N VAL A 135 -16.21 -17.51 -8.58
CA VAL A 135 -17.09 -18.58 -8.12
C VAL A 135 -16.91 -19.83 -8.97
N ARG A 136 -17.30 -20.97 -8.45
CA ARG A 136 -17.37 -22.21 -9.23
C ARG A 136 -18.24 -22.03 -10.47
N GLY A 137 -17.91 -22.72 -11.54
CA GLY A 137 -18.67 -22.67 -12.78
C GLY A 137 -20.09 -23.26 -12.65
N ASP A 138 -20.32 -24.10 -11.63
CA ASP A 138 -21.61 -24.69 -11.29
C ASP A 138 -22.31 -24.00 -10.09
N ALA A 139 -21.80 -22.83 -9.64
CA ALA A 139 -22.43 -22.07 -8.58
C ALA A 139 -23.84 -21.56 -8.97
N PRO A 140 -24.73 -21.31 -8.00
CA PRO A 140 -26.10 -20.82 -8.26
C PRO A 140 -26.17 -19.52 -9.07
N ALA A 141 -25.09 -18.71 -9.03
CA ALA A 141 -24.93 -17.52 -9.86
C ALA A 141 -23.45 -17.39 -10.31
N THR A 142 -23.25 -17.23 -11.61
CA THR A 142 -21.92 -17.12 -12.23
C THR A 142 -21.68 -15.76 -12.90
N THR A 143 -22.52 -14.78 -12.60
CA THR A 143 -22.34 -13.37 -12.99
C THR A 143 -22.61 -12.46 -11.79
N LEU A 144 -22.02 -11.26 -11.80
CA LEU A 144 -22.26 -10.29 -10.74
C LEU A 144 -23.74 -9.83 -10.71
N ALA A 145 -24.38 -9.73 -11.88
CA ALA A 145 -25.80 -9.39 -11.96
C ALA A 145 -26.68 -10.43 -11.27
N ALA A 146 -26.42 -11.72 -11.52
CA ALA A 146 -27.15 -12.82 -10.87
C ALA A 146 -26.86 -12.92 -9.35
N ALA A 147 -25.66 -12.50 -8.91
CA ALA A 147 -25.31 -12.45 -7.49
C ALA A 147 -26.06 -11.37 -6.68
N ARG A 148 -26.79 -10.47 -7.36
CA ARG A 148 -27.72 -9.54 -6.72
C ARG A 148 -29.06 -10.21 -6.35
N GLU A 149 -29.41 -11.26 -7.05
CA GLU A 149 -30.68 -11.98 -6.85
C GLU A 149 -30.49 -13.28 -6.07
N THR A 150 -29.31 -13.87 -6.15
CA THR A 150 -29.02 -15.21 -5.61
C THR A 150 -27.91 -15.14 -4.56
N GLU A 151 -28.12 -15.76 -3.41
CA GLU A 151 -27.11 -15.88 -2.37
C GLU A 151 -25.93 -16.74 -2.84
N LEU A 152 -24.71 -16.22 -2.61
CA LEU A 152 -23.46 -16.95 -2.85
C LEU A 152 -22.64 -17.04 -1.58
N LEU A 153 -22.22 -18.27 -1.23
CA LEU A 153 -21.32 -18.54 -0.12
C LEU A 153 -19.88 -18.26 -0.52
N LEU A 154 -19.22 -17.31 0.13
CA LEU A 154 -17.82 -16.97 -0.13
C LEU A 154 -16.96 -17.32 1.09
N GLY A 155 -15.90 -18.11 0.88
CA GLY A 155 -14.95 -18.45 1.93
C GLY A 155 -14.07 -17.25 2.34
N ALA A 156 -13.82 -17.10 3.65
CA ALA A 156 -12.99 -16.05 4.20
C ALA A 156 -12.16 -16.52 5.40
N THR A 157 -10.99 -15.91 5.57
CA THR A 157 -10.06 -16.21 6.67
C THR A 157 -10.53 -15.63 7.99
N GLY A 158 -11.05 -14.40 7.98
CA GLY A 158 -11.46 -13.65 9.16
C GLY A 158 -12.00 -12.26 8.80
N PRO A 159 -12.02 -11.33 9.74
CA PRO A 159 -12.45 -9.94 9.51
C PRO A 159 -11.36 -9.13 8.78
N ASP A 160 -11.02 -9.55 7.59
CA ASP A 160 -10.02 -8.94 6.70
C ASP A 160 -10.62 -8.67 5.30
N THR A 161 -9.78 -8.42 4.30
CA THR A 161 -10.25 -8.13 2.94
C THR A 161 -11.10 -9.27 2.34
N THR A 162 -10.96 -10.50 2.80
CA THR A 162 -11.77 -11.65 2.33
C THR A 162 -13.22 -11.56 2.78
N ALA A 163 -13.51 -10.86 3.87
CA ALA A 163 -14.85 -10.60 4.38
C ALA A 163 -15.32 -9.16 4.08
N SER A 164 -14.44 -8.17 4.16
CA SER A 164 -14.81 -6.77 4.02
C SER A 164 -15.19 -6.40 2.58
N TYR A 165 -14.54 -7.00 1.57
CA TYR A 165 -14.90 -6.73 0.16
C TYR A 165 -16.29 -7.27 -0.21
N PRO A 166 -16.67 -8.51 0.13
CA PRO A 166 -18.05 -8.95 0.00
C PRO A 166 -19.06 -8.06 0.73
N ALA A 167 -18.77 -7.65 1.96
CA ALA A 167 -19.66 -6.78 2.73
C ALA A 167 -19.86 -5.41 2.05
N MET A 168 -18.78 -4.80 1.57
CA MET A 168 -18.83 -3.56 0.79
C MET A 168 -19.68 -3.75 -0.48
N MET A 169 -19.48 -4.85 -1.22
CA MET A 169 -20.26 -5.12 -2.44
C MET A 169 -21.74 -5.35 -2.14
N ASN A 170 -22.08 -6.00 -1.03
CA ASN A 170 -23.47 -6.14 -0.60
C ASN A 170 -24.12 -4.78 -0.34
N GLU A 171 -23.44 -3.90 0.39
CA GLU A 171 -23.98 -2.57 0.74
C GLU A 171 -24.06 -1.64 -0.47
N LEU A 172 -22.99 -1.59 -1.29
CA LEU A 172 -22.88 -0.60 -2.37
C LEU A 172 -23.43 -1.07 -3.72
N LEU A 173 -23.42 -2.39 -3.98
CA LEU A 173 -23.83 -2.96 -5.27
C LEU A 173 -25.05 -3.86 -5.17
N GLY A 174 -25.58 -4.11 -3.97
CA GLY A 174 -26.76 -4.94 -3.74
C GLY A 174 -26.54 -6.43 -3.97
N THR A 175 -25.29 -6.92 -3.89
CA THR A 175 -25.02 -8.36 -4.00
C THR A 175 -25.50 -9.11 -2.75
N LYS A 176 -25.68 -10.41 -2.87
CA LYS A 176 -26.13 -11.28 -1.78
C LYS A 176 -25.04 -12.28 -1.40
N PHE A 177 -23.85 -11.76 -1.10
CA PHE A 177 -22.74 -12.60 -0.64
C PHE A 177 -22.90 -12.91 0.85
N ARG A 178 -22.84 -14.19 1.20
CA ARG A 178 -22.75 -14.65 2.59
C ARG A 178 -21.34 -15.20 2.83
N THR A 179 -20.61 -14.54 3.71
CA THR A 179 -19.23 -14.90 4.02
C THR A 179 -19.19 -16.02 5.05
N VAL A 180 -18.46 -17.08 4.75
CA VAL A 180 -18.17 -18.21 5.65
C VAL A 180 -16.77 -18.01 6.19
N LEU A 181 -16.68 -17.65 7.48
CA LEU A 181 -15.43 -17.36 8.18
C LEU A 181 -14.77 -18.63 8.73
N GLY A 182 -13.48 -18.54 9.03
CA GLY A 182 -12.79 -19.58 9.82
C GLY A 182 -11.74 -20.38 9.07
N TYR A 183 -11.46 -20.08 7.80
CA TYR A 183 -10.42 -20.74 7.01
C TYR A 183 -9.02 -20.20 7.39
N LYS A 184 -8.53 -20.62 8.58
CA LYS A 184 -7.28 -20.11 9.19
C LYS A 184 -6.02 -20.46 8.39
N GLY A 185 -6.08 -21.51 7.58
CA GLY A 185 -5.04 -21.90 6.63
C GLY A 185 -4.93 -20.97 5.39
N GLY A 186 -5.74 -19.94 5.34
CA GLY A 186 -5.66 -18.91 4.29
C GLY A 186 -6.17 -19.39 2.94
N SER A 187 -5.54 -18.91 1.87
CA SER A 187 -5.98 -19.17 0.50
C SER A 187 -6.03 -20.64 0.14
N ALA A 188 -5.11 -21.46 0.65
CA ALA A 188 -5.09 -22.89 0.35
C ALA A 188 -6.31 -23.62 0.92
N GLU A 189 -6.69 -23.28 2.15
CA GLU A 189 -7.87 -23.88 2.80
C GLU A 189 -9.18 -23.44 2.14
N ILE A 190 -9.29 -22.16 1.79
CA ILE A 190 -10.46 -21.65 1.05
C ILE A 190 -10.57 -22.33 -0.32
N ASN A 191 -9.45 -22.48 -1.04
CA ASN A 191 -9.45 -23.12 -2.35
C ASN A 191 -9.90 -24.59 -2.23
N LEU A 192 -9.43 -25.31 -1.22
CA LEU A 192 -9.86 -26.68 -0.95
C LEU A 192 -11.37 -26.76 -0.63
N ALA A 193 -11.90 -25.79 0.13
CA ALA A 193 -13.34 -25.71 0.42
C ALA A 193 -14.16 -25.43 -0.86
N ILE A 194 -13.63 -24.62 -1.79
CA ILE A 194 -14.24 -24.40 -3.11
C ILE A 194 -14.25 -25.69 -3.92
N GLU A 195 -13.14 -26.45 -3.96
CA GLU A 195 -13.06 -27.75 -4.65
C GLU A 195 -14.08 -28.76 -4.12
N ARG A 196 -14.27 -28.78 -2.79
CA ARG A 196 -15.22 -29.68 -2.12
C ARG A 196 -16.68 -29.21 -2.22
N GLY A 197 -16.94 -28.00 -2.73
CA GLY A 197 -18.27 -27.43 -2.80
C GLY A 197 -18.83 -26.95 -1.46
N GLU A 198 -17.99 -26.76 -0.44
CA GLU A 198 -18.38 -26.22 0.86
C GLU A 198 -18.76 -24.75 0.76
N VAL A 199 -18.09 -24.02 -0.14
CA VAL A 199 -18.40 -22.64 -0.53
C VAL A 199 -18.42 -22.52 -2.04
N HIS A 200 -19.15 -21.51 -2.53
CA HIS A 200 -19.27 -21.28 -3.97
C HIS A 200 -18.06 -20.59 -4.58
N GLY A 201 -17.30 -19.80 -3.79
CA GLY A 201 -16.17 -19.05 -4.28
C GLY A 201 -15.51 -18.22 -3.19
N ARG A 202 -14.81 -17.16 -3.60
CA ARG A 202 -14.19 -16.20 -2.69
C ARG A 202 -14.02 -14.83 -3.34
N ALA A 203 -13.77 -13.82 -2.50
CA ALA A 203 -13.32 -12.49 -2.91
C ALA A 203 -11.87 -12.24 -2.47
N SER A 204 -11.30 -11.11 -2.94
CA SER A 204 -10.00 -10.60 -2.46
C SER A 204 -8.78 -11.47 -2.80
N TRP A 205 -8.87 -12.35 -3.80
CA TRP A 205 -7.69 -13.03 -4.32
C TRP A 205 -7.24 -12.35 -5.62
N GLU A 206 -5.93 -12.24 -5.79
CA GLU A 206 -5.36 -11.55 -6.92
C GLU A 206 -5.50 -12.39 -8.20
N TRP A 207 -5.82 -11.73 -9.32
CA TRP A 207 -5.90 -12.38 -10.63
C TRP A 207 -4.62 -13.14 -10.98
N GLN A 208 -3.45 -12.53 -10.72
CA GLN A 208 -2.16 -13.17 -10.96
C GLN A 208 -1.97 -14.43 -10.11
N SER A 209 -2.42 -14.38 -8.84
CA SER A 209 -2.37 -15.55 -7.97
C SER A 209 -3.25 -16.69 -8.48
N LEU A 210 -4.45 -16.39 -8.99
CA LEU A 210 -5.32 -17.40 -9.60
C LEU A 210 -4.63 -18.07 -10.80
N LYS A 211 -4.04 -17.27 -11.70
CA LYS A 211 -3.31 -17.79 -12.86
C LYS A 211 -2.10 -18.63 -12.48
N GLN A 212 -1.37 -18.22 -11.46
CA GLN A 212 -0.13 -18.88 -11.05
C GLN A 212 -0.37 -20.18 -10.28
N TYR A 213 -1.33 -20.16 -9.34
CA TYR A 213 -1.50 -21.27 -8.40
C TYR A 213 -2.62 -22.22 -8.78
N GLN A 214 -3.57 -21.80 -9.64
CA GLN A 214 -4.71 -22.59 -10.08
C GLN A 214 -4.97 -22.48 -11.59
N PRO A 215 -3.94 -22.64 -12.45
CA PRO A 215 -4.11 -22.48 -13.89
C PRO A 215 -5.14 -23.47 -14.49
N GLU A 216 -5.24 -24.67 -13.92
CA GLU A 216 -6.20 -25.70 -14.34
C GLU A 216 -7.65 -25.24 -14.14
N TRP A 217 -7.93 -24.46 -13.10
CA TRP A 217 -9.30 -23.96 -12.86
C TRP A 217 -9.77 -23.03 -13.97
N LEU A 218 -8.86 -22.27 -14.54
CA LEU A 218 -9.15 -21.39 -15.70
C LEU A 218 -9.28 -22.20 -16.99
N ALA A 219 -8.36 -23.15 -17.22
CA ALA A 219 -8.36 -24.00 -18.42
C ALA A 219 -9.63 -24.86 -18.52
N THR A 220 -10.09 -25.41 -17.40
CA THR A 220 -11.29 -26.28 -17.33
C THR A 220 -12.58 -25.50 -17.09
N LYS A 221 -12.52 -24.17 -16.90
CA LYS A 221 -13.65 -23.34 -16.48
C LYS A 221 -14.29 -23.81 -15.16
N PHE A 222 -13.48 -24.40 -14.29
CA PHE A 222 -13.93 -24.81 -12.95
C PHE A 222 -14.38 -23.60 -12.13
N VAL A 223 -13.76 -22.43 -12.35
CA VAL A 223 -14.21 -21.16 -11.78
C VAL A 223 -14.48 -20.12 -12.86
N THR A 224 -15.34 -19.16 -12.53
CA THR A 224 -15.67 -17.98 -13.33
C THR A 224 -15.38 -16.73 -12.51
N VAL A 225 -14.62 -15.78 -13.07
CA VAL A 225 -14.40 -14.46 -12.45
C VAL A 225 -15.63 -13.60 -12.73
N ILE A 226 -16.29 -13.13 -11.67
CA ILE A 226 -17.56 -12.39 -11.77
C ILE A 226 -17.43 -10.89 -11.49
N ALA A 227 -16.32 -10.46 -10.88
CA ALA A 227 -16.02 -9.05 -10.65
C ALA A 227 -14.51 -8.82 -10.49
N GLN A 228 -14.05 -7.64 -10.88
CA GLN A 228 -12.72 -7.14 -10.60
C GLN A 228 -12.79 -5.89 -9.71
N LEU A 229 -11.93 -5.84 -8.68
CA LEU A 229 -11.93 -4.83 -7.62
C LEU A 229 -10.72 -3.89 -7.70
N GLY A 230 -9.97 -3.93 -8.79
CA GLY A 230 -8.88 -2.98 -9.03
C GLY A 230 -9.41 -1.58 -9.30
N LEU A 231 -8.65 -0.53 -8.95
CA LEU A 231 -9.02 0.86 -9.24
C LEU A 231 -9.11 1.16 -10.74
N ARG A 232 -8.50 0.32 -11.57
CA ARG A 232 -8.59 0.37 -13.03
C ARG A 232 -8.94 -1.03 -13.55
N PRO A 233 -9.74 -1.11 -14.62
CA PRO A 233 -10.01 -2.39 -15.26
C PRO A 233 -8.70 -3.07 -15.70
N ASN A 234 -8.59 -4.38 -15.44
CA ASN A 234 -7.46 -5.18 -15.87
C ASN A 234 -7.66 -5.57 -17.34
N PRO A 235 -6.71 -5.27 -18.24
CA PRO A 235 -6.81 -5.60 -19.65
C PRO A 235 -6.87 -7.12 -19.95
N GLU A 236 -6.41 -7.95 -19.02
CA GLU A 236 -6.50 -9.41 -19.13
C GLU A 236 -7.89 -9.96 -18.74
N LEU A 237 -8.78 -9.11 -18.23
CA LEU A 237 -10.14 -9.48 -17.81
C LEU A 237 -11.21 -8.74 -18.64
N PRO A 238 -11.15 -8.84 -19.99
CA PRO A 238 -12.14 -8.17 -20.84
C PRO A 238 -13.53 -8.74 -20.55
N GLY A 239 -14.50 -7.85 -20.37
CA GLY A 239 -15.90 -8.25 -20.10
C GLY A 239 -16.22 -8.65 -18.67
N VAL A 240 -15.24 -8.74 -17.78
CA VAL A 240 -15.49 -8.89 -16.33
C VAL A 240 -15.79 -7.48 -15.78
N PRO A 241 -16.95 -7.27 -15.12
CA PRO A 241 -17.31 -5.95 -14.62
C PRO A 241 -16.34 -5.44 -13.56
N SER A 242 -15.93 -4.17 -13.68
CA SER A 242 -15.24 -3.46 -12.59
C SER A 242 -16.27 -2.94 -11.59
N VAL A 243 -16.01 -3.13 -10.29
CA VAL A 243 -16.90 -2.59 -9.25
C VAL A 243 -17.02 -1.08 -9.31
N PHE A 244 -15.96 -0.38 -9.77
CA PHE A 244 -15.96 1.07 -9.93
C PHE A 244 -16.90 1.56 -11.04
N ASP A 245 -17.07 0.78 -12.11
CA ASP A 245 -17.99 1.11 -13.22
C ASP A 245 -19.45 0.92 -12.82
N LEU A 246 -19.70 0.19 -11.74
CA LEU A 246 -21.03 -0.11 -11.20
C LEU A 246 -21.41 0.77 -10.01
N ALA A 247 -20.56 1.70 -9.60
CA ALA A 247 -20.86 2.64 -8.53
C ALA A 247 -22.08 3.50 -8.89
N ALA A 248 -23.14 3.43 -8.06
CA ALA A 248 -24.38 4.15 -8.31
C ALA A 248 -24.27 5.69 -8.11
N SER A 249 -23.23 6.13 -7.40
CA SER A 249 -22.98 7.55 -7.09
C SER A 249 -21.47 7.79 -6.91
N GLU A 250 -21.09 9.06 -6.91
CA GLU A 250 -19.72 9.47 -6.57
C GLU A 250 -19.39 9.10 -5.13
N GLU A 251 -20.35 9.15 -4.21
CA GLU A 251 -20.18 8.70 -2.83
C GLU A 251 -19.78 7.23 -2.76
N HIS A 252 -20.49 6.35 -3.49
CA HIS A 252 -20.14 4.93 -3.57
C HIS A 252 -18.74 4.72 -4.16
N ARG A 253 -18.38 5.48 -5.21
CA ARG A 253 -17.04 5.43 -5.80
C ARG A 253 -15.95 5.80 -4.80
N GLN A 254 -16.16 6.87 -4.02
CA GLN A 254 -15.23 7.32 -3.00
C GLN A 254 -15.08 6.32 -1.85
N ILE A 255 -16.18 5.67 -1.43
CA ILE A 255 -16.12 4.59 -0.42
C ILE A 255 -15.29 3.42 -0.94
N MET A 256 -15.55 2.98 -2.17
CA MET A 256 -14.75 1.91 -2.82
C MET A 256 -13.27 2.30 -2.92
N GLU A 257 -12.97 3.56 -3.23
CA GLU A 257 -11.60 4.04 -3.31
C GLU A 257 -10.88 3.99 -1.96
N LEU A 258 -11.55 4.36 -0.87
CA LEU A 258 -10.98 4.22 0.48
C LEU A 258 -10.73 2.77 0.86
N VAL A 259 -11.67 1.86 0.55
CA VAL A 259 -11.58 0.45 0.95
C VAL A 259 -10.56 -0.33 0.11
N LEU A 260 -10.48 -0.04 -1.19
CA LEU A 260 -9.67 -0.81 -2.15
C LEU A 260 -8.34 -0.13 -2.48
N GLY A 261 -8.27 1.20 -2.32
CA GLY A 261 -7.19 2.01 -2.88
C GLY A 261 -5.84 1.84 -2.22
N THR A 262 -5.78 1.56 -0.91
CA THR A 262 -4.51 1.37 -0.20
C THR A 262 -3.72 0.18 -0.73
N GLY A 263 -4.41 -0.84 -1.23
CA GLY A 263 -3.79 -2.05 -1.78
C GLY A 263 -2.87 -1.82 -2.99
N GLN A 264 -2.92 -0.65 -3.64
CA GLN A 264 -1.99 -0.28 -4.71
C GLN A 264 -0.57 0.01 -4.20
N PHE A 265 -0.43 0.30 -2.92
CA PHE A 265 0.83 0.76 -2.31
C PHE A 265 1.43 -0.27 -1.38
N LEU A 266 1.30 -1.54 -1.72
CA LEU A 266 1.79 -2.64 -0.91
C LEU A 266 3.31 -2.52 -0.71
N ARG A 267 3.76 -2.65 0.55
CA ARG A 267 5.16 -2.50 0.94
C ARG A 267 5.75 -1.13 0.57
N ALA A 268 5.02 -0.07 0.84
CA ALA A 268 5.54 1.28 0.74
C ALA A 268 6.65 1.53 1.77
N PHE A 269 7.63 2.35 1.35
CA PHE A 269 8.72 2.82 2.19
C PHE A 269 8.62 4.32 2.37
N PHE A 270 8.89 4.79 3.58
CA PHE A 270 8.79 6.21 3.93
C PHE A 270 9.79 6.62 5.00
N ALA A 271 10.15 7.89 4.98
CA ALA A 271 10.99 8.56 5.96
C ALA A 271 10.13 9.38 6.94
N PRO A 272 10.64 9.73 8.13
CA PRO A 272 9.99 10.65 9.05
C PRO A 272 9.68 12.00 8.41
N PRO A 273 8.72 12.78 8.95
CA PRO A 273 8.52 14.17 8.57
C PRO A 273 9.77 15.01 8.79
N GLY A 274 10.04 15.97 7.90
CA GLY A 274 11.10 16.94 8.08
C GLY A 274 12.52 16.45 7.79
N VAL A 275 12.68 15.33 7.11
CA VAL A 275 13.99 14.94 6.55
C VAL A 275 14.44 15.98 5.52
N PRO A 276 15.71 16.46 5.55
CA PRO A 276 16.22 17.42 4.58
C PRO A 276 15.93 17.00 3.13
N PRO A 277 15.46 17.95 2.28
CA PRO A 277 14.99 17.62 0.92
C PRO A 277 16.01 16.88 0.07
N GLU A 278 17.29 17.24 0.16
CA GLU A 278 18.38 16.62 -0.60
C GLU A 278 18.62 15.18 -0.16
N ARG A 279 18.48 14.88 1.14
CA ARG A 279 18.60 13.51 1.66
C ARG A 279 17.39 12.67 1.30
N LEU A 280 16.19 13.26 1.37
CA LEU A 280 14.97 12.58 0.93
C LEU A 280 15.02 12.26 -0.58
N ALA A 281 15.53 13.19 -1.39
CA ALA A 281 15.70 12.96 -2.83
C ALA A 281 16.70 11.81 -3.10
N ALA A 282 17.83 11.77 -2.38
CA ALA A 282 18.80 10.67 -2.51
C ALA A 282 18.20 9.31 -2.09
N LEU A 283 17.41 9.29 -1.01
CA LEU A 283 16.71 8.07 -0.56
C LEU A 283 15.69 7.59 -1.60
N ARG A 284 14.91 8.51 -2.20
CA ARG A 284 13.95 8.22 -3.28
C ARG A 284 14.62 7.62 -4.50
N GLU A 285 15.70 8.26 -4.97
CA GLU A 285 16.47 7.80 -6.13
C GLU A 285 17.10 6.42 -5.89
N ALA A 286 17.71 6.21 -4.71
CA ALA A 286 18.30 4.93 -4.36
C ALA A 286 17.25 3.82 -4.26
N PHE A 287 16.06 4.12 -3.70
CA PHE A 287 14.96 3.18 -3.62
C PHE A 287 14.44 2.80 -5.02
N GLU A 288 14.17 3.77 -5.88
CA GLU A 288 13.73 3.52 -7.27
C GLU A 288 14.74 2.67 -8.04
N LYS A 289 16.02 3.05 -8.02
CA LYS A 289 17.09 2.27 -8.65
C LYS A 289 17.18 0.85 -8.09
N THR A 290 16.90 0.68 -6.82
CA THR A 290 16.88 -0.64 -6.17
C THR A 290 15.73 -1.48 -6.69
N VAL A 291 14.51 -0.97 -6.64
CA VAL A 291 13.31 -1.72 -7.04
C VAL A 291 13.32 -2.11 -8.52
N ARG A 292 13.95 -1.28 -9.37
CA ARG A 292 14.07 -1.55 -10.82
C ARG A 292 15.26 -2.46 -11.20
N ASP A 293 16.10 -2.82 -10.24
CA ASP A 293 17.28 -3.67 -10.52
C ASP A 293 16.89 -5.14 -10.70
N PRO A 294 17.29 -5.80 -11.80
CA PRO A 294 16.99 -7.22 -12.02
C PRO A 294 17.53 -8.16 -10.93
N ALA A 295 18.66 -7.82 -10.28
CA ALA A 295 19.19 -8.62 -9.18
C ALA A 295 18.32 -8.52 -7.93
N PHE A 296 17.78 -7.33 -7.65
CA PHE A 296 16.80 -7.12 -6.60
C PHE A 296 15.50 -7.89 -6.88
N VAL A 297 14.97 -7.78 -8.10
CA VAL A 297 13.74 -8.51 -8.51
C VAL A 297 13.91 -10.01 -8.34
N LYS A 298 15.07 -10.56 -8.74
CA LYS A 298 15.40 -11.97 -8.55
C LYS A 298 15.44 -12.38 -7.08
N ASP A 299 16.08 -11.58 -6.23
CA ASP A 299 16.14 -11.87 -4.80
C ASP A 299 14.77 -11.76 -4.14
N MET A 300 13.93 -10.81 -4.57
CA MET A 300 12.56 -10.68 -4.09
C MET A 300 11.69 -11.89 -4.48
N ALA A 301 11.80 -12.37 -5.71
CA ALA A 301 11.06 -13.55 -6.17
C ALA A 301 11.38 -14.82 -5.35
N ALA A 302 12.59 -14.91 -4.79
CA ALA A 302 12.99 -16.02 -3.93
C ALA A 302 12.31 -16.00 -2.53
N VAL A 303 11.82 -14.84 -2.07
CA VAL A 303 11.25 -14.66 -0.72
C VAL A 303 9.80 -14.18 -0.72
N SER A 304 9.24 -13.87 -1.88
CA SER A 304 7.89 -13.33 -2.00
C SER A 304 7.26 -13.73 -3.34
N PRO A 305 6.01 -14.19 -3.36
CA PRO A 305 5.27 -14.48 -4.59
C PRO A 305 4.76 -13.22 -5.31
N LEU A 306 4.96 -12.03 -4.74
CA LEU A 306 4.47 -10.79 -5.32
C LEU A 306 5.41 -10.30 -6.42
N ASP A 307 4.82 -9.90 -7.54
CA ASP A 307 5.54 -9.20 -8.59
C ASP A 307 6.07 -7.87 -8.07
N VAL A 308 7.31 -7.56 -8.42
CA VAL A 308 7.95 -6.31 -8.06
C VAL A 308 7.59 -5.25 -9.09
N GLU A 309 6.88 -4.22 -8.64
CA GLU A 309 6.54 -3.04 -9.43
C GLU A 309 6.88 -1.79 -8.63
N PHE A 310 7.60 -0.85 -9.25
CA PHE A 310 7.88 0.43 -8.61
C PHE A 310 6.69 1.38 -8.78
N VAL A 311 6.10 1.76 -7.64
CA VAL A 311 5.09 2.82 -7.58
C VAL A 311 5.74 4.08 -7.03
N ALA A 312 5.68 5.16 -7.80
CA ALA A 312 6.38 6.40 -7.46
C ALA A 312 5.76 7.11 -6.24
N PRO A 313 6.56 7.84 -5.43
CA PRO A 313 6.07 8.58 -4.26
C PRO A 313 4.89 9.50 -4.57
N ARG A 314 4.93 10.17 -5.72
CA ARG A 314 3.86 11.08 -6.18
C ARG A 314 2.48 10.41 -6.31
N GLU A 315 2.43 9.10 -6.57
CA GLU A 315 1.18 8.36 -6.68
C GLU A 315 0.54 8.14 -5.30
N ILE A 316 1.39 7.85 -4.29
CA ILE A 316 0.97 7.76 -2.89
C ILE A 316 0.49 9.13 -2.40
N GLU A 317 1.28 10.18 -2.65
CA GLU A 317 0.96 11.56 -2.27
C GLU A 317 -0.36 12.03 -2.92
N ALA A 318 -0.55 11.76 -4.21
CA ALA A 318 -1.78 12.10 -4.93
C ALA A 318 -3.01 11.32 -4.41
N PHE A 319 -2.83 10.07 -4.03
CA PHE A 319 -3.89 9.29 -3.38
C PHE A 319 -4.27 9.92 -2.03
N LEU A 320 -3.30 10.21 -1.17
CA LEU A 320 -3.52 10.84 0.12
C LEU A 320 -4.21 12.20 -0.03
N ASP A 321 -3.70 13.06 -0.92
CA ASP A 321 -4.28 14.37 -1.19
C ASP A 321 -5.75 14.31 -1.63
N ARG A 322 -6.13 13.26 -2.31
CA ARG A 322 -7.50 13.04 -2.75
C ARG A 322 -8.38 12.51 -1.64
N VAL A 323 -7.99 11.39 -1.01
CA VAL A 323 -8.87 10.69 -0.05
C VAL A 323 -9.07 11.48 1.25
N TYR A 324 -8.09 12.27 1.67
CA TYR A 324 -8.22 13.14 2.84
C TYR A 324 -9.14 14.35 2.63
N LYS A 325 -9.61 14.59 1.41
CA LYS A 325 -10.64 15.59 1.08
C LYS A 325 -12.05 15.01 1.00
N PHE A 326 -12.20 13.71 1.16
CA PHE A 326 -13.52 13.08 1.08
C PHE A 326 -14.44 13.52 2.22
N PRO A 327 -15.75 13.61 1.97
CA PRO A 327 -16.73 13.98 2.98
C PRO A 327 -16.68 13.05 4.20
N PRO A 328 -16.95 13.55 5.42
CA PRO A 328 -17.01 12.72 6.63
C PRO A 328 -18.02 11.56 6.55
N SER A 329 -19.11 11.71 5.78
CA SER A 329 -20.09 10.63 5.52
C SER A 329 -19.43 9.45 4.79
N VAL A 330 -18.66 9.73 3.72
CA VAL A 330 -17.89 8.73 2.96
C VAL A 330 -16.89 8.01 3.85
N VAL A 331 -16.11 8.78 4.62
CA VAL A 331 -15.11 8.22 5.55
C VAL A 331 -15.77 7.34 6.60
N GLY A 332 -16.88 7.80 7.19
CA GLY A 332 -17.62 7.02 8.19
C GLY A 332 -18.22 5.72 7.65
N GLN A 333 -18.66 5.72 6.39
CA GLN A 333 -19.13 4.49 5.74
C GLN A 333 -17.97 3.54 5.41
N ALA A 334 -16.87 4.05 4.82
CA ALA A 334 -15.70 3.25 4.52
C ALA A 334 -15.10 2.58 5.77
N ALA A 335 -15.11 3.30 6.91
CA ALA A 335 -14.59 2.78 8.18
C ALA A 335 -15.30 1.51 8.66
N LYS A 336 -16.57 1.26 8.23
CA LYS A 336 -17.27 0.01 8.56
C LYS A 336 -16.65 -1.23 7.89
N PHE A 337 -15.91 -1.03 6.81
CA PHE A 337 -15.29 -2.12 6.03
C PHE A 337 -13.80 -2.24 6.27
N VAL A 338 -13.17 -1.25 6.90
CA VAL A 338 -11.71 -1.23 7.13
C VAL A 338 -11.45 -1.26 8.64
N GLY A 339 -10.65 -2.21 9.11
CA GLY A 339 -10.21 -2.24 10.52
C GLY A 339 -11.20 -2.88 11.50
N GLN A 340 -12.07 -3.77 11.04
CA GLN A 340 -12.86 -4.66 11.91
C GLN A 340 -12.00 -5.82 12.43
#